data_25be2584b218be7bee93954a6c673e0b
#
_entry.id   25be2584b218be7bee93954a6c673e0b
#
_cell.length_a   1.000
_cell.length_b   1.000
_cell.length_c   1.000
_cell.angle_alpha   90.00
_cell.angle_beta   90.00
_cell.angle_gamma   90.00
#
_symmetry.space_group_name_H-M   'P 1'
#
loop_
_entity.id
_entity.type
_entity.pdbx_description
1 polymer ?
#
loop_
_entity_poly.entity_id
_entity_poly.type
_entity_poly.pdbx_seq_one_letter_code
_entity_poly.pdbx_strand_id
1 'polypeptide(L)'
;MTQREISEIGSPIKVRAIALDDGKTQLAIVVVDSCMMSRAFLDDAKLAASKKSGIRADKMFINATHTHTAPASMGCLGTDVDPRYPLLLKRKIIEAIDGAKKNMEPAQVGAAVFDANEFTAVRRWIKRPDRISNDPFGNPTVRATMHAGNNW
;
A
#
# COMPACT_ATOMS: atom_id res chain seq x y z
N MET A 1 -5.61 11.08 14.68
CA MET A 1 -4.44 10.24 15.02
C MET A 1 -3.38 11.16 15.59
N THR A 2 -2.77 10.82 16.73
CA THR A 2 -1.62 11.56 17.24
C THR A 2 -0.38 11.15 16.45
N GLN A 3 0.35 12.15 15.95
CA GLN A 3 1.66 11.93 15.36
C GLN A 3 2.59 11.37 16.45
N ARG A 4 3.20 10.21 16.20
CA ARG A 4 4.15 9.60 17.14
C ARG A 4 5.53 9.56 16.50
N GLU A 5 6.54 9.91 17.28
CA GLU A 5 7.92 9.71 16.87
C GLU A 5 8.25 8.20 16.89
N ILE A 6 9.03 7.78 15.91
CA ILE A 6 9.51 6.40 15.83
C ILE A 6 10.66 6.26 16.82
N SER A 7 10.48 5.42 17.83
CA SER A 7 11.51 5.11 18.83
C SER A 7 12.32 3.87 18.47
N GLU A 8 11.74 2.95 17.69
CA GLU A 8 12.37 1.68 17.33
C GLU A 8 11.86 1.17 16.00
N ILE A 9 12.72 0.48 15.25
CA ILE A 9 12.37 -0.22 14.01
C ILE A 9 12.13 -1.70 14.35
N GLY A 10 10.87 -2.09 14.48
CA GLY A 10 10.48 -3.48 14.77
C GLY A 10 10.74 -4.42 13.60
N SER A 11 10.49 -3.96 12.36
CA SER A 11 10.82 -4.70 11.14
C SER A 11 11.09 -3.75 9.98
N PRO A 12 11.99 -4.11 9.04
CA PRO A 12 12.27 -3.27 7.89
C PRO A 12 11.08 -3.23 6.94
N ILE A 13 10.68 -2.02 6.53
CA ILE A 13 9.75 -1.81 5.42
C ILE A 13 10.46 -2.08 4.10
N LYS A 14 9.74 -2.59 3.11
CA LYS A 14 10.33 -3.05 1.85
C LYS A 14 9.59 -2.48 0.64
N VAL A 15 10.32 -2.36 -0.46
CA VAL A 15 9.77 -2.28 -1.82
C VAL A 15 10.13 -3.59 -2.52
N ARG A 16 9.10 -4.28 -3.02
CA ARG A 16 9.26 -5.55 -3.76
C ARG A 16 8.79 -5.34 -5.18
N ALA A 17 9.58 -5.78 -6.14
CA ALA A 17 9.23 -5.68 -7.55
C ALA A 17 9.45 -7.01 -8.26
N ILE A 18 8.57 -7.32 -9.20
CA ILE A 18 8.78 -8.35 -10.23
C ILE A 18 8.68 -7.68 -11.59
N ALA A 19 9.49 -8.13 -12.53
CA ALA A 19 9.41 -7.76 -13.94
C ALA A 19 9.08 -9.00 -14.76
N LEU A 20 8.18 -8.87 -15.72
CA LEU A 20 7.78 -9.94 -16.63
C LEU A 20 7.98 -9.46 -18.06
N ASP A 21 8.42 -10.37 -18.93
CA ASP A 21 8.67 -10.13 -20.35
C ASP A 21 8.19 -11.36 -21.17
N ASP A 22 7.30 -11.14 -22.11
CA ASP A 22 6.82 -12.18 -23.05
C ASP A 22 7.50 -12.09 -24.42
N GLY A 23 8.57 -11.31 -24.54
CA GLY A 23 9.29 -11.03 -25.79
C GLY A 23 8.67 -9.91 -26.63
N LYS A 24 7.49 -9.40 -26.28
CA LYS A 24 6.82 -8.27 -26.94
C LYS A 24 6.54 -7.12 -25.99
N THR A 25 6.18 -7.44 -24.75
CA THR A 25 5.79 -6.50 -23.74
C THR A 25 6.52 -6.77 -22.44
N GLN A 26 7.10 -5.75 -21.86
CA GLN A 26 7.65 -5.78 -20.52
C GLN A 26 6.69 -5.06 -19.56
N LEU A 27 6.49 -5.62 -18.39
CA LEU A 27 5.72 -4.98 -17.31
C LEU A 27 6.42 -5.13 -15.97
N ALA A 28 6.12 -4.25 -15.02
CA ALA A 28 6.57 -4.34 -13.65
C ALA A 28 5.40 -4.24 -12.68
N ILE A 29 5.38 -5.12 -11.68
CA ILE A 29 4.45 -5.09 -10.55
C ILE A 29 5.27 -4.81 -9.30
N VAL A 30 4.87 -3.77 -8.56
CA VAL A 30 5.61 -3.29 -7.40
C VAL A 30 4.69 -3.16 -6.20
N VAL A 31 5.09 -3.73 -5.09
CA VAL A 31 4.41 -3.62 -3.80
C VAL A 31 5.30 -2.87 -2.82
N VAL A 32 4.74 -1.82 -2.23
CA VAL A 32 5.44 -0.91 -1.33
C VAL A 32 4.85 -1.01 0.06
N ASP A 33 5.67 -1.23 1.08
CA ASP A 33 5.25 -1.16 2.48
C ASP A 33 5.07 0.32 2.87
N SER A 34 3.90 0.84 2.55
CA SER A 34 3.44 2.20 2.85
C SER A 34 1.93 2.19 3.06
N CYS A 35 1.41 3.16 3.80
CA CYS A 35 -0.03 3.29 3.98
C CYS A 35 -0.70 3.67 2.65
N MET A 36 -0.25 4.73 2.02
CA MET A 36 -0.75 5.20 0.72
C MET A 36 0.29 6.09 0.05
N MET A 37 0.13 6.30 -1.25
CA MET A 37 0.98 7.17 -2.04
C MET A 37 0.10 7.99 -3.00
N SER A 38 0.42 9.26 -3.19
CA SER A 38 -0.35 10.11 -4.09
C SER A 38 -0.16 9.70 -5.55
N ARG A 39 -1.15 9.98 -6.38
CA ARG A 39 -1.08 9.73 -7.83
C ARG A 39 0.10 10.45 -8.47
N ALA A 40 0.28 11.73 -8.13
CA ALA A 40 1.37 12.55 -8.67
C ALA A 40 2.76 11.96 -8.33
N PHE A 41 2.94 11.50 -7.08
CA PHE A 41 4.17 10.82 -6.66
C PHE A 41 4.41 9.54 -7.46
N LEU A 42 3.38 8.72 -7.66
CA LEU A 42 3.49 7.47 -8.42
C LEU A 42 3.81 7.70 -9.89
N ASP A 43 3.19 8.69 -10.51
CA ASP A 43 3.44 9.03 -11.91
C ASP A 43 4.89 9.52 -12.11
N ASP A 44 5.40 10.35 -11.20
CA ASP A 44 6.79 10.81 -11.20
C ASP A 44 7.78 9.65 -10.97
N ALA A 45 7.48 8.74 -10.05
CA ALA A 45 8.29 7.56 -9.80
C ALA A 45 8.33 6.62 -11.02
N LYS A 46 7.19 6.39 -11.69
CA LYS A 46 7.10 5.58 -12.91
C LYS A 46 7.89 6.19 -14.07
N LEU A 47 7.80 7.49 -14.26
CA LEU A 47 8.57 8.18 -15.30
C LEU A 47 10.08 8.06 -15.07
N ALA A 48 10.52 8.23 -13.83
CA ALA A 48 11.94 8.09 -13.48
C ALA A 48 12.42 6.63 -13.60
N ALA A 49 11.61 5.67 -13.15
CA ALA A 49 11.91 4.25 -13.30
C ALA A 49 11.94 3.81 -14.78
N SER A 50 11.06 4.36 -15.61
CA SER A 50 11.04 4.10 -17.05
C SER A 50 12.33 4.56 -17.74
N LYS A 51 12.82 5.74 -17.40
CA LYS A 51 14.10 6.25 -17.92
C LYS A 51 15.28 5.35 -17.54
N LYS A 52 15.25 4.74 -16.36
CA LYS A 52 16.34 3.88 -15.87
C LYS A 52 16.25 2.45 -16.38
N SER A 53 15.06 1.86 -16.30
CA SER A 53 14.86 0.43 -16.61
C SER A 53 14.52 0.17 -18.08
N GLY A 54 13.99 1.16 -18.80
CA GLY A 54 13.46 1.01 -20.15
C GLY A 54 12.06 0.38 -20.21
N ILE A 55 11.49 -0.08 -19.08
CA ILE A 55 10.08 -0.50 -19.02
C ILE A 55 9.21 0.75 -19.13
N ARG A 56 8.19 0.72 -19.98
CA ARG A 56 7.30 1.88 -20.17
C ARG A 56 6.53 2.19 -18.88
N ALA A 57 6.36 3.47 -18.57
CA ALA A 57 5.66 3.91 -17.36
C ALA A 57 4.20 3.43 -17.26
N ASP A 58 3.51 3.30 -18.41
CA ASP A 58 2.15 2.76 -18.51
C ASP A 58 2.07 1.22 -18.33
N LYS A 59 3.21 0.56 -18.30
CA LYS A 59 3.36 -0.88 -18.02
C LYS A 59 3.85 -1.17 -16.59
N MET A 60 3.77 -0.19 -15.72
CA MET A 60 4.13 -0.33 -14.31
C MET A 60 2.87 -0.25 -13.43
N PHE A 61 2.61 -1.28 -12.63
CA PHE A 61 1.62 -1.28 -11.58
C PHE A 61 2.32 -1.17 -10.24
N ILE A 62 2.08 -0.08 -9.51
CA ILE A 62 2.67 0.18 -8.19
C ILE A 62 1.55 0.37 -7.19
N ASN A 63 1.54 -0.41 -6.13
CA ASN A 63 0.55 -0.33 -5.06
C ASN A 63 1.19 -0.33 -3.66
N ALA A 64 0.43 0.15 -2.68
CA ALA A 64 0.79 0.12 -1.26
C ALA A 64 0.17 -1.10 -0.58
N THR A 65 0.85 -1.64 0.44
CA THR A 65 0.29 -2.67 1.33
C THR A 65 -0.77 -2.11 2.28
N HIS A 66 -0.90 -0.80 2.37
CA HIS A 66 -1.72 -0.07 3.33
C HIS A 66 -1.30 -0.28 4.79
N THR A 67 -0.01 -0.58 5.03
CA THR A 67 0.50 -0.66 6.40
C THR A 67 0.43 0.70 7.10
N HIS A 68 -0.01 0.72 8.35
CA HIS A 68 -0.09 1.93 9.17
C HIS A 68 1.15 2.16 10.06
N THR A 69 2.21 1.39 9.84
CA THR A 69 3.45 1.44 10.61
C THR A 69 4.67 1.88 9.80
N ALA A 70 4.44 2.45 8.62
CA ALA A 70 5.47 3.10 7.81
C ALA A 70 5.42 4.63 7.97
N PRO A 71 6.51 5.36 7.68
CA PRO A 71 6.50 6.82 7.62
C PRO A 71 5.47 7.34 6.60
N ALA A 72 4.96 8.54 6.84
CA ALA A 72 3.97 9.15 5.97
C ALA A 72 4.60 9.64 4.66
N SER A 73 4.19 9.06 3.53
CA SER A 73 4.62 9.47 2.19
C SER A 73 3.76 10.59 1.60
N MET A 74 2.62 10.87 2.21
CA MET A 74 1.73 12.00 1.90
C MET A 74 0.95 12.40 3.14
N GLY A 75 0.55 13.66 3.20
CA GLY A 75 -0.30 14.16 4.29
C GLY A 75 -1.74 13.65 4.15
N CYS A 76 -2.28 13.06 5.21
CA CYS A 76 -3.68 12.64 5.28
C CYS A 76 -4.10 12.37 6.72
N LEU A 77 -5.40 12.52 6.99
CA LEU A 77 -6.04 12.16 8.27
C LEU A 77 -5.33 12.73 9.51
N GLY A 78 -4.82 13.96 9.41
CA GLY A 78 -4.14 14.65 10.51
C GLY A 78 -2.70 14.21 10.73
N THR A 79 -2.08 13.54 9.77
CA THR A 79 -0.66 13.20 9.78
C THR A 79 0.03 13.97 8.66
N ASP A 80 1.11 14.67 8.99
CA ASP A 80 1.92 15.36 8.00
C ASP A 80 2.88 14.40 7.28
N VAL A 81 3.32 14.81 6.08
CA VAL A 81 4.33 14.07 5.33
C VAL A 81 5.71 14.23 6.00
N ASP A 82 6.47 13.15 6.12
CA ASP A 82 7.91 13.26 6.40
C ASP A 82 8.61 13.75 5.11
N PRO A 83 9.20 14.94 5.10
CA PRO A 83 9.72 15.54 3.86
C PRO A 83 10.88 14.75 3.23
N ARG A 84 11.55 13.90 3.98
CA ARG A 84 12.69 13.07 3.52
C ARG A 84 12.23 11.73 2.96
N TYR A 85 11.13 11.19 3.48
CA TYR A 85 10.68 9.84 3.17
C TYR A 85 10.24 9.66 1.70
N PRO A 86 9.47 10.56 1.07
CA PRO A 86 9.11 10.44 -0.33
C PRO A 86 10.31 10.36 -1.28
N LEU A 87 11.39 11.10 -1.00
CA LEU A 87 12.61 11.07 -1.81
C LEU A 87 13.31 9.71 -1.71
N LEU A 88 13.44 9.18 -0.49
CA LEU A 88 13.97 7.84 -0.26
C LEU A 88 13.10 6.79 -0.93
N LEU A 89 11.79 6.87 -0.75
CA LEU A 89 10.83 5.92 -1.29
C LEU A 89 10.86 5.87 -2.83
N LYS A 90 10.85 7.02 -3.48
CA LYS A 90 10.99 7.13 -4.94
C LYS A 90 12.26 6.44 -5.43
N ARG A 91 13.40 6.72 -4.79
CA ARG A 91 14.67 6.07 -5.13
C ARG A 91 14.58 4.55 -4.99
N LYS A 92 13.98 4.05 -3.91
CA LYS A 92 13.85 2.60 -3.67
C LYS A 92 12.88 1.93 -4.66
N ILE A 93 11.83 2.59 -5.08
CA ILE A 93 10.94 2.10 -6.15
C ILE A 93 11.73 1.96 -7.47
N ILE A 94 12.50 2.98 -7.83
CA ILE A 94 13.31 2.95 -9.06
C ILE A 94 14.37 1.83 -9.00
N GLU A 95 15.07 1.70 -7.88
CA GLU A 95 16.07 0.64 -7.66
C GLU A 95 15.45 -0.76 -7.74
N ALA A 96 14.26 -0.95 -7.16
CA ALA A 96 13.57 -2.23 -7.17
C ALA A 96 13.14 -2.65 -8.59
N ILE A 97 12.59 -1.71 -9.39
CA ILE A 97 12.16 -1.98 -10.77
C ILE A 97 13.38 -2.28 -11.66
N ASP A 98 14.43 -1.49 -11.55
CA ASP A 98 15.67 -1.68 -12.31
C ASP A 98 16.35 -3.02 -11.95
N GLY A 99 16.38 -3.34 -10.64
CA GLY A 99 16.91 -4.62 -10.16
C GLY A 99 16.08 -5.81 -10.62
N ALA A 100 14.75 -5.72 -10.58
CA ALA A 100 13.88 -6.77 -11.07
C ALA A 100 14.11 -7.04 -12.56
N LYS A 101 14.24 -5.99 -13.38
CA LYS A 101 14.54 -6.14 -14.80
C LYS A 101 15.90 -6.77 -15.06
N LYS A 102 16.93 -6.34 -14.34
CA LYS A 102 18.30 -6.87 -14.53
C LYS A 102 18.44 -8.33 -14.14
N ASN A 103 17.61 -8.80 -13.23
CA ASN A 103 17.63 -10.17 -12.71
C ASN A 103 16.57 -11.08 -13.37
N MET A 104 15.98 -10.66 -14.49
CA MET A 104 15.06 -11.52 -15.23
C MET A 104 15.77 -12.75 -15.78
N GLU A 105 15.10 -13.89 -15.64
CA GLU A 105 15.54 -15.18 -16.18
C GLU A 105 14.34 -15.91 -16.78
N PRO A 106 14.56 -16.88 -17.68
CA PRO A 106 13.48 -17.70 -18.19
C PRO A 106 12.71 -18.40 -17.08
N ALA A 107 11.38 -18.25 -17.08
CA ALA A 107 10.52 -18.76 -16.03
C ALA A 107 9.17 -19.23 -16.60
N GLN A 108 8.45 -20.05 -15.82
CA GLN A 108 7.06 -20.38 -16.06
C GLN A 108 6.18 -19.67 -15.05
N VAL A 109 5.05 -19.14 -15.49
CA VAL A 109 4.07 -18.48 -14.62
C VAL A 109 2.82 -19.35 -14.51
N GLY A 110 2.42 -19.65 -13.29
CA GLY A 110 1.17 -20.32 -12.97
C GLY A 110 0.26 -19.42 -12.13
N ALA A 111 -1.04 -19.69 -12.14
CA ALA A 111 -2.03 -19.03 -11.30
C ALA A 111 -2.80 -20.06 -10.49
N ALA A 112 -3.06 -19.72 -9.22
CA ALA A 112 -3.92 -20.52 -8.34
C ALA A 112 -4.84 -19.58 -7.55
N VAL A 113 -6.03 -20.09 -7.19
CA VAL A 113 -6.98 -19.39 -6.32
C VAL A 113 -7.29 -20.29 -5.14
N PHE A 114 -7.23 -19.75 -3.95
CA PHE A 114 -7.56 -20.46 -2.72
C PHE A 114 -8.17 -19.51 -1.68
N ASP A 115 -8.89 -20.05 -0.73
CA ASP A 115 -9.45 -19.30 0.40
C ASP A 115 -8.35 -19.04 1.44
N ALA A 116 -8.28 -17.81 1.93
CA ALA A 116 -7.29 -17.38 2.94
C ALA A 116 -7.98 -16.77 4.16
N ASN A 117 -9.03 -17.43 4.65
CA ASN A 117 -9.90 -16.92 5.73
C ASN A 117 -9.14 -16.66 7.03
N GLU A 118 -8.07 -17.40 7.30
CA GLU A 118 -7.22 -17.22 8.48
C GLU A 118 -6.45 -15.89 8.51
N PHE A 119 -6.28 -15.25 7.34
CA PHE A 119 -5.57 -13.95 7.23
C PHE A 119 -6.52 -12.76 7.05
N THR A 120 -7.82 -13.01 7.04
CA THR A 120 -8.82 -11.97 6.78
C THR A 120 -9.89 -11.94 7.85
N ALA A 121 -10.42 -10.77 8.13
CA ALA A 121 -11.56 -10.59 9.02
C ALA A 121 -12.45 -9.44 8.52
N VAL A 122 -13.76 -9.62 8.69
CA VAL A 122 -14.69 -8.52 8.50
C VAL A 122 -14.50 -7.54 9.65
N ARG A 123 -14.07 -6.31 9.35
CA ARG A 123 -13.81 -5.31 10.39
C ARG A 123 -14.98 -4.35 10.63
N ARG A 124 -16.15 -4.60 10.01
CA ARG A 124 -17.39 -3.87 10.27
C ARG A 124 -18.34 -4.78 11.01
N TRP A 125 -18.64 -4.40 12.25
CA TRP A 125 -19.47 -5.15 13.16
C TRP A 125 -20.84 -4.49 13.23
N ILE A 126 -21.91 -5.29 13.19
CA ILE A 126 -23.27 -4.79 13.41
C ILE A 126 -23.46 -4.61 14.92
N LYS A 127 -23.87 -3.44 15.33
CA LYS A 127 -24.17 -3.16 16.73
C LYS A 127 -25.46 -3.87 17.16
N ARG A 128 -25.46 -4.32 18.39
CA ARG A 128 -26.69 -4.79 19.05
C ARG A 128 -27.72 -3.66 19.07
N PRO A 129 -29.04 -3.97 19.02
CA PRO A 129 -30.10 -2.95 19.03
C PRO A 129 -30.02 -1.98 20.20
N ASP A 130 -29.60 -2.48 21.39
CA ASP A 130 -29.45 -1.69 22.62
C ASP A 130 -28.17 -0.83 22.64
N ARG A 131 -27.31 -0.92 21.61
CA ARG A 131 -26.03 -0.21 21.49
C ARG A 131 -25.93 0.68 20.25
N ILE A 132 -27.05 0.91 19.57
CA ILE A 132 -27.11 1.86 18.46
C ILE A 132 -26.74 3.26 19.00
N SER A 133 -25.84 3.93 18.30
CA SER A 133 -25.38 5.29 18.66
C SER A 133 -26.10 6.32 17.80
N ASN A 134 -26.15 7.54 18.31
CA ASN A 134 -26.66 8.67 17.54
C ASN A 134 -25.67 9.09 16.46
N ASP A 135 -26.19 9.53 15.34
CA ASP A 135 -25.47 10.25 14.31
C ASP A 135 -25.15 11.68 14.78
N PRO A 136 -24.40 12.49 14.00
CA PRO A 136 -24.08 13.87 14.35
C PRO A 136 -25.32 14.79 14.49
N PHE A 137 -26.48 14.35 14.03
CA PHE A 137 -27.75 15.08 14.11
C PHE A 137 -28.64 14.62 15.27
N GLY A 138 -28.16 13.67 16.08
CA GLY A 138 -28.86 13.16 17.25
C GLY A 138 -29.82 11.98 16.99
N ASN A 139 -29.87 11.46 15.76
CA ASN A 139 -30.76 10.33 15.44
C ASN A 139 -30.06 8.98 15.72
N PRO A 140 -30.77 7.95 16.25
CA PRO A 140 -30.20 6.65 16.57
C PRO A 140 -30.04 5.78 15.30
N THR A 141 -29.13 6.16 14.41
CA THR A 141 -28.96 5.56 13.09
C THR A 141 -27.64 4.83 12.91
N VAL A 142 -26.67 4.99 13.83
CA VAL A 142 -25.33 4.38 13.72
C VAL A 142 -25.37 2.92 14.15
N ARG A 143 -25.65 2.03 13.18
CA ARG A 143 -25.85 0.59 13.38
C ARG A 143 -24.61 -0.28 13.17
N ALA A 144 -23.47 0.32 12.80
CA ALA A 144 -22.22 -0.39 12.58
C ALA A 144 -21.07 0.26 13.32
N THR A 145 -20.04 -0.52 13.62
CA THR A 145 -18.81 -0.06 14.25
C THR A 145 -17.61 -0.77 13.62
N MET A 146 -16.45 -0.12 13.64
CA MET A 146 -15.17 -0.72 13.26
C MET A 146 -14.37 -1.22 14.47
N HIS A 147 -14.91 -1.10 15.68
CA HIS A 147 -14.30 -1.59 16.91
C HIS A 147 -15.00 -2.87 17.36
N ALA A 148 -14.26 -3.96 17.41
CA ALA A 148 -14.67 -5.16 18.15
C ALA A 148 -14.72 -4.82 19.64
N GLY A 149 -15.59 -5.47 20.39
CA GLY A 149 -15.75 -5.28 21.82
C GLY A 149 -17.21 -5.38 22.24
N ASN A 150 -17.56 -4.82 23.39
CA ASN A 150 -18.91 -4.95 23.99
C ASN A 150 -20.04 -4.22 23.24
N ASN A 151 -19.80 -3.73 22.03
CA ASN A 151 -20.76 -2.96 21.24
C ASN A 151 -21.44 -3.75 20.11
N TRP A 152 -21.21 -5.04 20.04
CA TRP A 152 -21.80 -5.94 19.04
C TRP A 152 -22.44 -7.15 19.72
#